data_f1d6ece4bce8b8bb54357b83cad1a779
#
_entry.id   f1d6ece4bce8b8bb54357b83cad1a779
#
_cell.length_a   1.000
_cell.length_b   1.000
_cell.length_c   1.000
_cell.angle_alpha   90.00
_cell.angle_beta   90.00
_cell.angle_gamma   90.00
#
_symmetry.space_group_name_H-M   'P 1'
#
loop_
_entity.id
_entity.type
_entity.pdbx_description
1 polymer ?
#
loop_
_entity_poly.entity_id
_entity_poly.type
_entity_poly.pdbx_seq_one_letter_code
_entity_poly.pdbx_strand_id
1 'polypeptide(L)'
;MNTFFRQKLTNKTIDLLEKVEDKKAREEEEEDCLVVDAPTVYAIIGLPTLIILGLIVPILAIREGEYLWGIIGMIMFGGMGGWLSGFALFWKVIINHEKVEFHSSIFGIGRSYPLKDITKVCYDEVKSLKVYKGNHRVFRVYSGTYGSDDLVEWFAEEGIVVEDHTPKEECYKVMPHPVHTWELMGLNIFIVIPGNICVLYLMYRDFHLESVKDIVVTVGIIVCMIGFSIAIFIGCCYEAFYYLKYQNEEYSYYLPFHKEKKFELDEKITYKADENVITVYRNRKKLFEVYHASENIEFFGSTLLEKDIQCIQGEKYMEKYRKKDVEEEI
;
A
#
# COMPACT_ATOMS: atom_id res chain seq x y z
N MET A 1 -17.19 -54.03 32.27
CA MET A 1 -16.81 -52.74 31.61
C MET A 1 -18.10 -52.07 31.17
N ASN A 2 -18.41 -50.91 31.75
CA ASN A 2 -19.73 -50.31 31.82
C ASN A 2 -20.22 -49.88 30.40
N THR A 3 -21.41 -50.35 30.00
CA THR A 3 -22.09 -50.02 28.71
C THR A 3 -22.14 -48.53 28.44
N PHE A 4 -22.27 -47.73 29.48
CA PHE A 4 -22.25 -46.27 29.42
C PHE A 4 -20.91 -45.69 28.93
N PHE A 5 -19.79 -46.29 29.29
CA PHE A 5 -18.45 -45.85 28.88
C PHE A 5 -18.18 -46.19 27.41
N ARG A 6 -18.67 -47.35 26.94
CA ARG A 6 -18.61 -47.73 25.51
C ARG A 6 -19.40 -46.76 24.63
N GLN A 7 -20.62 -46.42 25.05
CA GLN A 7 -21.51 -45.53 24.31
C GLN A 7 -20.94 -44.10 24.21
N LYS A 8 -20.31 -43.61 25.30
CA LYS A 8 -19.66 -42.30 25.32
C LYS A 8 -18.40 -42.25 24.45
N LEU A 9 -17.64 -43.35 24.38
CA LEU A 9 -16.46 -43.47 23.50
C LEU A 9 -16.88 -43.53 22.03
N THR A 10 -17.92 -44.30 21.70
CA THR A 10 -18.46 -44.41 20.34
C THR A 10 -18.99 -43.10 19.84
N ASN A 11 -19.77 -42.34 20.64
CA ASN A 11 -20.28 -41.04 20.26
C ASN A 11 -19.16 -40.00 20.04
N LYS A 12 -18.12 -40.06 20.87
CA LYS A 12 -16.96 -39.15 20.71
C LYS A 12 -16.11 -39.48 19.46
N THR A 13 -16.07 -40.76 19.09
CA THR A 13 -15.39 -41.23 17.87
C THR A 13 -16.18 -40.83 16.62
N ILE A 14 -17.51 -40.94 16.66
CA ILE A 14 -18.39 -40.50 15.58
C ILE A 14 -18.27 -38.96 15.37
N ASP A 15 -18.32 -38.16 16.44
CA ASP A 15 -18.17 -36.71 16.42
C ASP A 15 -16.79 -36.27 15.89
N LEU A 16 -15.75 -37.06 16.14
CA LEU A 16 -14.41 -36.82 15.55
C LEU A 16 -14.34 -37.21 14.08
N LEU A 17 -15.02 -38.29 13.66
CA LEU A 17 -15.06 -38.68 12.25
C LEU A 17 -15.88 -37.68 11.41
N GLU A 18 -17.04 -37.27 11.92
CA GLU A 18 -17.82 -36.20 11.27
C GLU A 18 -17.00 -34.89 11.10
N LYS A 19 -16.24 -34.50 12.13
CA LYS A 19 -15.34 -33.32 12.02
C LYS A 19 -14.20 -33.49 11.03
N VAL A 20 -13.69 -34.71 10.87
CA VAL A 20 -12.65 -35.04 9.89
C VAL A 20 -13.25 -35.07 8.47
N GLU A 21 -14.45 -35.61 8.30
CA GLU A 21 -15.17 -35.60 7.03
C GLU A 21 -15.58 -34.19 6.61
N ASP A 22 -16.12 -33.40 7.55
CA ASP A 22 -16.42 -31.98 7.30
C ASP A 22 -15.17 -31.16 6.95
N LYS A 23 -14.03 -31.47 7.58
CA LYS A 23 -12.77 -30.83 7.26
C LYS A 23 -12.28 -31.23 5.87
N LYS A 24 -12.41 -32.51 5.50
CA LYS A 24 -12.02 -33.03 4.21
C LYS A 24 -12.92 -32.53 3.08
N ALA A 25 -14.24 -32.44 3.33
CA ALA A 25 -15.19 -31.83 2.40
C ALA A 25 -14.92 -30.33 2.19
N ARG A 26 -14.52 -29.60 3.25
CA ARG A 26 -14.09 -28.20 3.13
C ARG A 26 -12.76 -28.06 2.37
N GLU A 27 -11.82 -28.98 2.58
CA GLU A 27 -10.55 -29.01 1.84
C GLU A 27 -10.78 -29.33 0.36
N GLU A 28 -11.75 -30.21 0.02
CA GLU A 28 -12.16 -30.49 -1.36
C GLU A 28 -12.95 -29.32 -2.00
N GLU A 29 -13.77 -28.58 -1.25
CA GLU A 29 -14.41 -27.32 -1.70
C GLU A 29 -13.37 -26.17 -1.84
N GLU A 30 -12.29 -26.18 -1.06
CA GLU A 30 -11.20 -25.19 -1.15
C GLU A 30 -10.29 -25.45 -2.37
N GLU A 31 -10.18 -26.68 -2.90
CA GLU A 31 -9.39 -26.97 -4.11
C GLU A 31 -9.95 -26.28 -5.37
N ASP A 32 -11.26 -25.98 -5.41
CA ASP A 32 -11.93 -25.30 -6.53
C ASP A 32 -12.05 -23.76 -6.31
N CYS A 33 -11.41 -23.21 -5.28
CA CYS A 33 -11.49 -21.80 -4.94
C CYS A 33 -10.11 -21.13 -4.98
N LEU A 34 -9.98 -20.06 -5.76
CA LEU A 34 -8.82 -19.18 -5.67
C LEU A 34 -9.02 -18.14 -4.55
N VAL A 35 -8.08 -18.08 -3.62
CA VAL A 35 -8.10 -17.12 -2.51
C VAL A 35 -6.93 -16.14 -2.64
N VAL A 36 -7.25 -14.86 -2.67
CA VAL A 36 -6.27 -13.77 -2.68
C VAL A 36 -6.31 -13.05 -1.34
N ASP A 37 -5.21 -13.07 -0.61
CA ASP A 37 -5.11 -12.54 0.74
C ASP A 37 -4.10 -11.38 0.86
N ALA A 38 -4.31 -10.56 1.89
CA ALA A 38 -3.35 -9.53 2.25
C ALA A 38 -2.06 -10.13 2.84
N PRO A 39 -0.90 -9.48 2.65
CA PRO A 39 0.36 -9.93 3.23
C PRO A 39 0.31 -10.03 4.76
N THR A 40 0.74 -11.15 5.31
CA THR A 40 0.74 -11.43 6.76
C THR A 40 1.59 -10.47 7.58
N VAL A 41 2.56 -9.79 6.95
CA VAL A 41 3.40 -8.77 7.62
C VAL A 41 2.56 -7.67 8.27
N TYR A 42 1.42 -7.31 7.68
CA TYR A 42 0.51 -6.31 8.26
C TYR A 42 -0.15 -6.79 9.56
N ALA A 43 -0.42 -8.10 9.70
CA ALA A 43 -0.90 -8.67 10.96
C ALA A 43 0.20 -8.67 12.04
N ILE A 44 1.43 -9.03 11.65
CA ILE A 44 2.58 -9.09 12.57
C ILE A 44 2.89 -7.71 13.16
N ILE A 45 2.76 -6.65 12.40
CA ILE A 45 2.99 -5.27 12.86
C ILE A 45 1.72 -4.71 13.51
N GLY A 46 0.57 -4.89 12.88
CA GLY A 46 -0.69 -4.26 13.27
C GLY A 46 -1.24 -4.76 14.60
N LEU A 47 -1.26 -6.06 14.85
CA LEU A 47 -1.80 -6.63 16.09
C LEU A 47 -1.05 -6.19 17.35
N PRO A 48 0.29 -6.28 17.43
CA PRO A 48 1.02 -5.76 18.58
C PRO A 48 0.84 -4.25 18.75
N THR A 49 0.83 -3.47 17.66
CA THR A 49 0.59 -2.02 17.71
C THR A 49 -0.79 -1.71 18.28
N LEU A 50 -1.83 -2.41 17.81
CA LEU A 50 -3.20 -2.26 18.30
C LEU A 50 -3.30 -2.62 19.79
N ILE A 51 -2.80 -3.80 20.17
CA ILE A 51 -2.98 -4.31 21.54
C ILE A 51 -2.12 -3.53 22.53
N ILE A 52 -0.83 -3.38 22.29
CA ILE A 52 0.10 -2.79 23.24
C ILE A 52 -0.04 -1.26 23.25
N LEU A 53 0.18 -0.63 22.10
CA LEU A 53 0.24 0.82 22.00
C LEU A 53 -1.15 1.46 21.85
N GLY A 54 -2.10 0.76 21.23
CA GLY A 54 -3.45 1.26 21.00
C GLY A 54 -4.44 1.00 22.13
N LEU A 55 -4.24 -0.03 22.96
CA LEU A 55 -5.15 -0.37 24.05
C LEU A 55 -4.47 -0.33 25.42
N ILE A 56 -3.41 -1.13 25.65
CA ILE A 56 -2.82 -1.28 27.00
C ILE A 56 -2.24 0.05 27.50
N VAL A 57 -1.35 0.68 26.74
CA VAL A 57 -0.70 1.94 27.15
C VAL A 57 -1.73 3.06 27.36
N PRO A 58 -2.69 3.32 26.47
CA PRO A 58 -3.75 4.31 26.69
C PRO A 58 -4.62 4.04 27.92
N ILE A 59 -5.01 2.78 28.15
CA ILE A 59 -5.80 2.43 29.35
C ILE A 59 -5.03 2.74 30.64
N LEU A 60 -3.72 2.42 30.67
CA LEU A 60 -2.88 2.75 31.83
C LEU A 60 -2.77 4.26 32.03
N ALA A 61 -2.57 5.04 30.97
CA ALA A 61 -2.54 6.51 31.05
C ALA A 61 -3.85 7.09 31.58
N ILE A 62 -5.00 6.59 31.12
CA ILE A 62 -6.33 7.01 31.63
C ILE A 62 -6.47 6.64 33.10
N ARG A 63 -5.99 5.46 33.53
CA ARG A 63 -6.04 5.04 34.93
C ARG A 63 -5.21 5.94 35.85
N GLU A 64 -4.11 6.48 35.36
CA GLU A 64 -3.26 7.45 36.09
C GLU A 64 -3.80 8.88 36.05
N GLY A 65 -4.96 9.11 35.43
CA GLY A 65 -5.60 10.43 35.30
C GLY A 65 -5.17 11.21 34.05
N GLU A 66 -4.30 10.66 33.24
CA GLU A 66 -3.79 11.28 32.01
C GLU A 66 -4.73 10.98 30.80
N TYR A 67 -6.00 11.41 30.93
CA TYR A 67 -7.08 11.09 29.98
C TYR A 67 -6.76 11.47 28.56
N LEU A 68 -6.16 12.66 28.35
CA LEU A 68 -5.87 13.11 26.99
C LEU A 68 -4.84 12.23 26.30
N TRP A 69 -3.77 11.88 27.02
CA TRP A 69 -2.74 10.98 26.50
C TRP A 69 -3.30 9.61 26.16
N GLY A 70 -4.20 9.10 27.00
CA GLY A 70 -4.91 7.86 26.73
C GLY A 70 -5.75 7.94 25.43
N ILE A 71 -6.56 9.00 25.27
CA ILE A 71 -7.41 9.18 24.08
C ILE A 71 -6.56 9.32 22.81
N ILE A 72 -5.52 10.13 22.86
CA ILE A 72 -4.64 10.34 21.71
C ILE A 72 -3.91 9.05 21.34
N GLY A 73 -3.39 8.32 22.33
CA GLY A 73 -2.76 7.01 22.11
C GLY A 73 -3.71 6.01 21.44
N MET A 74 -4.99 5.96 21.88
CA MET A 74 -6.01 5.14 21.23
C MET A 74 -6.24 5.54 19.77
N ILE A 75 -6.35 6.82 19.47
CA ILE A 75 -6.59 7.30 18.10
C ILE A 75 -5.38 7.01 17.21
N MET A 76 -4.16 7.32 17.67
CA MET A 76 -2.94 7.14 16.90
C MET A 76 -2.62 5.66 16.69
N PHE A 77 -2.32 4.97 17.75
CA PHE A 77 -1.82 3.59 17.66
C PHE A 77 -2.95 2.57 17.52
N GLY A 78 -4.10 2.82 18.16
CA GLY A 78 -5.29 2.01 18.00
C GLY A 78 -5.87 2.10 16.59
N GLY A 79 -5.94 3.31 16.03
CA GLY A 79 -6.38 3.55 14.66
C GLY A 79 -5.45 2.91 13.63
N MET A 80 -4.13 3.15 13.73
CA MET A 80 -3.14 2.59 12.81
C MET A 80 -3.05 1.05 12.95
N GLY A 81 -2.92 0.56 14.17
CA GLY A 81 -2.85 -0.89 14.42
C GLY A 81 -4.13 -1.62 14.01
N GLY A 82 -5.29 -1.01 14.27
CA GLY A 82 -6.59 -1.53 13.84
C GLY A 82 -6.75 -1.56 12.33
N TRP A 83 -6.29 -0.54 11.63
CA TRP A 83 -6.30 -0.50 10.16
C TRP A 83 -5.39 -1.56 9.54
N LEU A 84 -4.13 -1.68 9.99
CA LEU A 84 -3.19 -2.69 9.51
C LEU A 84 -3.69 -4.10 9.80
N SER A 85 -4.15 -4.35 11.04
CA SER A 85 -4.70 -5.65 11.43
C SER A 85 -5.98 -5.99 10.66
N GLY A 86 -6.86 -5.00 10.48
CA GLY A 86 -8.09 -5.17 9.73
C GLY A 86 -7.83 -5.51 8.26
N PHE A 87 -6.82 -4.87 7.65
CA PHE A 87 -6.39 -5.21 6.31
C PHE A 87 -5.88 -6.66 6.23
N ALA A 88 -4.98 -7.05 7.13
CA ALA A 88 -4.39 -8.39 7.11
C ALA A 88 -5.38 -9.52 7.46
N LEU A 89 -6.35 -9.27 8.36
CA LEU A 89 -7.24 -10.31 8.86
C LEU A 89 -8.56 -10.43 8.07
N PHE A 90 -9.02 -9.34 7.48
CA PHE A 90 -10.35 -9.29 6.89
C PHE A 90 -10.37 -9.08 5.38
N TRP A 91 -9.33 -8.40 4.82
CA TRP A 91 -9.30 -8.19 3.39
C TRP A 91 -8.93 -9.47 2.67
N LYS A 92 -9.83 -9.94 1.82
CA LYS A 92 -9.60 -11.08 0.94
C LYS A 92 -10.54 -11.07 -0.26
N VAL A 93 -10.13 -11.75 -1.30
CA VAL A 93 -10.97 -12.08 -2.46
C VAL A 93 -11.03 -13.58 -2.58
N ILE A 94 -12.22 -14.13 -2.65
CA ILE A 94 -12.46 -15.57 -2.85
C ILE A 94 -13.23 -15.71 -4.15
N ILE A 95 -12.73 -16.56 -5.04
CA ILE A 95 -13.31 -16.77 -6.35
C ILE A 95 -13.55 -18.24 -6.57
N ASN A 96 -14.72 -18.58 -7.04
CA ASN A 96 -15.06 -19.89 -7.55
C ASN A 96 -15.83 -19.74 -8.88
N HIS A 97 -16.11 -20.86 -9.56
CA HIS A 97 -16.79 -20.89 -10.86
C HIS A 97 -18.19 -20.23 -10.88
N GLU A 98 -18.80 -19.95 -9.72
CA GLU A 98 -20.13 -19.36 -9.63
C GLU A 98 -20.09 -17.87 -9.26
N LYS A 99 -19.17 -17.47 -8.38
CA LYS A 99 -19.19 -16.13 -7.76
C LYS A 99 -17.80 -15.64 -7.38
N VAL A 100 -17.71 -14.34 -7.28
CA VAL A 100 -16.56 -13.61 -6.71
C VAL A 100 -17.00 -12.95 -5.41
N GLU A 101 -16.34 -13.28 -4.31
CA GLU A 101 -16.58 -12.67 -3.00
C GLU A 101 -15.42 -11.74 -2.65
N PHE A 102 -15.73 -10.48 -2.40
CA PHE A 102 -14.77 -9.49 -1.95
C PHE A 102 -15.07 -9.11 -0.50
N HIS A 103 -14.10 -9.26 0.37
CA HIS A 103 -14.16 -8.84 1.77
C HIS A 103 -13.30 -7.60 1.98
N SER A 104 -13.91 -6.55 2.51
CA SER A 104 -13.20 -5.30 2.80
C SER A 104 -12.35 -5.44 4.08
N SER A 105 -11.32 -4.60 4.20
CA SER A 105 -10.51 -4.49 5.41
C SER A 105 -11.29 -3.99 6.64
N ILE A 106 -12.46 -3.41 6.44
CA ILE A 106 -13.31 -2.89 7.52
C ILE A 106 -14.26 -4.02 7.95
N PHE A 107 -13.94 -4.67 9.05
CA PHE A 107 -14.74 -5.74 9.69
C PHE A 107 -15.14 -6.89 8.77
N GLY A 108 -14.39 -7.14 7.69
CA GLY A 108 -14.69 -8.23 6.77
C GLY A 108 -16.03 -8.11 6.05
N ILE A 109 -16.58 -6.88 5.90
CA ILE A 109 -17.84 -6.69 5.20
C ILE A 109 -17.68 -7.21 3.78
N GLY A 110 -18.30 -8.38 3.52
CA GLY A 110 -18.26 -9.07 2.26
C GLY A 110 -19.32 -8.58 1.28
N ARG A 111 -18.98 -8.62 -0.01
CA ARG A 111 -19.91 -8.48 -1.12
C ARG A 111 -19.69 -9.64 -2.07
N SER A 112 -20.76 -10.31 -2.45
CA SER A 112 -20.72 -11.42 -3.40
C SER A 112 -21.30 -10.96 -4.73
N TYR A 113 -20.64 -11.32 -5.81
CA TYR A 113 -21.03 -11.02 -7.18
C TYR A 113 -21.05 -12.32 -7.97
N PRO A 114 -22.18 -12.67 -8.63
CA PRO A 114 -22.18 -13.79 -9.56
C PRO A 114 -21.12 -13.59 -10.64
N LEU A 115 -20.35 -14.62 -10.96
CA LEU A 115 -19.26 -14.54 -11.94
C LEU A 115 -19.75 -14.04 -13.30
N LYS A 116 -20.93 -14.48 -13.73
CA LYS A 116 -21.59 -14.02 -14.97
C LYS A 116 -21.86 -12.51 -15.05
N ASP A 117 -21.90 -11.82 -13.93
CA ASP A 117 -22.09 -10.38 -13.85
C ASP A 117 -20.77 -9.60 -14.02
N ILE A 118 -19.64 -10.27 -13.88
CA ILE A 118 -18.33 -9.69 -14.15
C ILE A 118 -18.14 -9.60 -15.66
N THR A 119 -18.00 -8.39 -16.16
CA THR A 119 -17.96 -8.14 -17.60
C THR A 119 -16.55 -8.07 -18.14
N LYS A 120 -15.62 -7.56 -17.33
CA LYS A 120 -14.22 -7.44 -17.70
C LYS A 120 -13.32 -7.24 -16.51
N VAL A 121 -12.08 -7.55 -16.70
CA VAL A 121 -10.99 -7.35 -15.77
C VAL A 121 -9.92 -6.53 -16.48
N CYS A 122 -9.45 -5.45 -15.86
CA CYS A 122 -8.40 -4.61 -16.41
C CYS A 122 -7.15 -4.71 -15.55
N TYR A 123 -6.06 -5.10 -16.15
CA TYR A 123 -4.74 -5.00 -15.56
C TYR A 123 -4.23 -3.59 -15.81
N ASP A 124 -4.00 -2.80 -14.75
CA ASP A 124 -3.65 -1.39 -14.91
C ASP A 124 -2.13 -1.11 -14.96
N GLU A 125 -1.79 0.14 -15.22
CA GLU A 125 -0.41 0.63 -15.37
C GLU A 125 0.48 0.36 -14.13
N VAL A 126 -0.11 0.05 -12.98
CA VAL A 126 0.60 -0.26 -11.72
C VAL A 126 0.45 -1.72 -11.31
N LYS A 127 0.28 -2.60 -12.28
CA LYS A 127 0.12 -4.04 -12.06
C LYS A 127 -0.98 -4.39 -11.05
N SER A 128 -2.02 -3.57 -10.94
CA SER A 128 -3.18 -3.89 -10.13
C SER A 128 -4.36 -4.31 -10.98
N LEU A 129 -5.09 -5.29 -10.48
CA LEU A 129 -6.24 -5.86 -11.15
C LEU A 129 -7.51 -5.14 -10.72
N LYS A 130 -8.24 -4.57 -11.67
CA LYS A 130 -9.54 -3.94 -11.44
C LYS A 130 -10.62 -4.81 -12.05
N VAL A 131 -11.59 -5.21 -11.26
CA VAL A 131 -12.71 -6.05 -11.68
C VAL A 131 -13.95 -5.20 -11.87
N TYR A 132 -14.67 -5.39 -12.98
CA TYR A 132 -15.80 -4.57 -13.38
C TYR A 132 -17.08 -5.39 -13.60
N LYS A 133 -18.20 -4.79 -13.19
CA LYS A 133 -19.56 -5.20 -13.56
C LYS A 133 -20.14 -4.09 -14.44
N GLY A 134 -20.25 -4.30 -15.75
CA GLY A 134 -20.52 -3.24 -16.70
C GLY A 134 -19.43 -2.16 -16.66
N ASN A 135 -19.83 -0.92 -16.44
CA ASN A 135 -18.90 0.21 -16.30
C ASN A 135 -18.51 0.53 -14.85
N HIS A 136 -19.00 -0.22 -13.87
CA HIS A 136 -18.72 0.02 -12.46
C HIS A 136 -17.62 -0.89 -11.96
N ARG A 137 -16.56 -0.29 -11.39
CA ARG A 137 -15.50 -1.04 -10.69
C ARG A 137 -16.08 -1.64 -9.41
N VAL A 138 -15.97 -2.95 -9.29
CA VAL A 138 -16.45 -3.71 -8.13
C VAL A 138 -15.42 -3.70 -7.02
N PHE A 139 -14.18 -4.10 -7.34
CA PHE A 139 -13.05 -4.07 -6.42
C PHE A 139 -11.72 -3.93 -7.18
N ARG A 140 -10.65 -3.80 -6.42
CA ARG A 140 -9.27 -3.74 -6.94
C ARG A 140 -8.39 -4.64 -6.08
N VAL A 141 -7.55 -5.40 -6.74
CA VAL A 141 -6.50 -6.23 -6.15
C VAL A 141 -5.16 -5.59 -6.49
N TYR A 142 -4.31 -5.38 -5.50
CA TYR A 142 -3.00 -4.79 -5.72
C TYR A 142 -1.97 -5.88 -6.00
N SER A 143 -0.97 -5.55 -6.82
CA SER A 143 0.24 -6.38 -6.97
C SER A 143 0.89 -6.58 -5.61
N GLY A 144 1.39 -7.78 -5.36
CA GLY A 144 2.01 -8.13 -4.07
C GLY A 144 1.05 -8.64 -2.99
N THR A 145 -0.26 -8.79 -3.30
CA THR A 145 -1.15 -9.65 -2.51
C THR A 145 -0.92 -11.11 -2.91
N TYR A 146 -1.03 -12.03 -1.95
CA TYR A 146 -0.85 -13.45 -2.22
C TYR A 146 -1.93 -13.95 -3.18
N GLY A 147 -1.55 -14.68 -4.24
CA GLY A 147 -2.48 -15.21 -5.25
C GLY A 147 -2.95 -14.19 -6.30
N SER A 148 -2.40 -12.97 -6.33
CA SER A 148 -2.80 -11.95 -7.31
C SER A 148 -2.44 -12.32 -8.75
N ASP A 149 -1.34 -13.05 -8.95
CA ASP A 149 -0.86 -13.42 -10.28
C ASP A 149 -1.75 -14.52 -10.90
N ASP A 150 -2.17 -15.49 -10.09
CA ASP A 150 -3.07 -16.57 -10.52
C ASP A 150 -4.47 -16.06 -10.88
N LEU A 151 -4.85 -14.92 -10.31
CA LEU A 151 -6.17 -14.32 -10.50
C LEU A 151 -6.44 -13.91 -11.95
N VAL A 152 -5.42 -13.44 -12.65
CA VAL A 152 -5.53 -13.01 -14.06
C VAL A 152 -5.77 -14.23 -14.94
N GLU A 153 -4.97 -15.29 -14.74
CA GLU A 153 -5.06 -16.54 -15.47
C GLU A 153 -6.42 -17.19 -15.25
N TRP A 154 -6.87 -17.22 -14.01
CA TRP A 154 -8.18 -17.75 -13.64
C TRP A 154 -9.34 -17.03 -14.35
N PHE A 155 -9.36 -15.68 -14.39
CA PHE A 155 -10.40 -14.93 -15.10
C PHE A 155 -10.35 -15.18 -16.62
N ALA A 156 -9.17 -15.37 -17.18
CA ALA A 156 -9.01 -15.69 -18.60
C ALA A 156 -9.55 -17.09 -18.93
N GLU A 157 -9.33 -18.07 -18.06
CA GLU A 157 -9.86 -19.45 -18.19
C GLU A 157 -11.39 -19.47 -18.14
N GLU A 158 -12.00 -18.64 -17.28
CA GLU A 158 -13.46 -18.46 -17.21
C GLU A 158 -14.05 -17.67 -18.39
N GLY A 159 -13.24 -17.29 -19.36
CA GLY A 159 -13.68 -16.59 -20.57
C GLY A 159 -14.05 -15.11 -20.33
N ILE A 160 -13.64 -14.54 -19.20
CA ILE A 160 -13.85 -13.12 -18.92
C ILE A 160 -12.80 -12.31 -19.67
N VAL A 161 -13.23 -11.21 -20.29
CA VAL A 161 -12.33 -10.33 -21.05
C VAL A 161 -11.30 -9.71 -20.13
N VAL A 162 -10.03 -10.05 -20.33
CA VAL A 162 -8.91 -9.44 -19.64
C VAL A 162 -8.31 -8.35 -20.54
N GLU A 163 -8.51 -7.09 -20.15
CA GLU A 163 -7.88 -5.94 -20.80
C GLU A 163 -6.52 -5.71 -20.17
N ASP A 164 -5.47 -5.98 -20.91
CA ASP A 164 -4.11 -5.77 -20.45
C ASP A 164 -3.64 -4.35 -20.79
N HIS A 165 -3.60 -3.51 -19.74
CA HIS A 165 -3.04 -2.16 -19.78
C HIS A 165 -1.68 -2.11 -19.09
N THR A 166 -0.96 -3.25 -19.05
CA THR A 166 0.41 -3.27 -18.51
C THR A 166 1.29 -2.31 -19.28
N PRO A 167 2.22 -1.66 -18.61
CA PRO A 167 3.15 -0.76 -19.27
C PRO A 167 3.97 -1.52 -20.32
N LYS A 168 4.07 -0.93 -21.49
CA LYS A 168 4.95 -1.38 -22.58
C LYS A 168 6.09 -0.39 -22.72
N GLU A 169 7.20 -0.82 -23.27
CA GLU A 169 8.35 0.07 -23.54
C GLU A 169 7.96 1.34 -24.31
N GLU A 170 6.94 1.24 -25.19
CA GLU A 170 6.42 2.36 -25.98
C GLU A 170 5.51 3.33 -25.20
N CYS A 171 4.94 2.87 -24.09
CA CYS A 171 4.05 3.67 -23.27
C CYS A 171 4.02 3.16 -21.82
N TYR A 172 4.60 3.93 -20.92
CA TYR A 172 4.62 3.57 -19.49
C TYR A 172 4.52 4.80 -18.59
N LYS A 173 4.20 4.54 -17.34
CA LYS A 173 4.13 5.55 -16.28
C LYS A 173 4.85 5.05 -15.03
N VAL A 174 5.90 5.75 -14.66
CA VAL A 174 6.61 5.51 -13.40
C VAL A 174 5.94 6.32 -12.30
N MET A 175 5.57 5.68 -11.22
CA MET A 175 4.86 6.32 -10.10
C MET A 175 5.16 5.60 -8.79
N PRO A 176 4.95 6.25 -7.64
CA PRO A 176 5.13 5.59 -6.34
C PRO A 176 4.25 4.36 -6.21
N HIS A 177 4.79 3.33 -5.55
CA HIS A 177 3.98 2.15 -5.24
C HIS A 177 2.75 2.54 -4.42
N PRO A 178 1.54 2.06 -4.74
CA PRO A 178 0.31 2.45 -4.03
C PRO A 178 0.36 2.22 -2.52
N VAL A 179 1.01 1.14 -2.07
CA VAL A 179 1.17 0.85 -0.64
C VAL A 179 1.97 1.96 0.04
N HIS A 180 3.09 2.40 -0.56
CA HIS A 180 3.90 3.48 -0.02
C HIS A 180 3.12 4.80 0.09
N THR A 181 2.28 5.11 -0.89
CA THR A 181 1.38 6.27 -0.85
C THR A 181 0.44 6.21 0.36
N TRP A 182 -0.16 5.05 0.62
CA TRP A 182 -1.05 4.86 1.77
C TRP A 182 -0.32 4.90 3.11
N GLU A 183 0.92 4.38 3.18
CA GLU A 183 1.78 4.48 4.37
C GLU A 183 2.09 5.92 4.72
N LEU A 184 2.51 6.74 3.74
CA LEU A 184 2.79 8.16 3.93
C LEU A 184 1.55 8.96 4.36
N MET A 185 0.39 8.70 3.75
CA MET A 185 -0.86 9.34 4.15
C MET A 185 -1.31 8.91 5.54
N GLY A 186 -1.18 7.61 5.86
CA GLY A 186 -1.47 7.06 7.19
C GLY A 186 -0.59 7.71 8.27
N LEU A 187 0.70 7.88 8.02
CA LEU A 187 1.63 8.56 8.92
C LEU A 187 1.16 9.99 9.25
N ASN A 188 0.70 10.74 8.26
CA ASN A 188 0.17 12.08 8.49
C ASN A 188 -1.10 12.07 9.35
N ILE A 189 -2.06 11.21 9.04
CA ILE A 189 -3.36 11.16 9.72
C ILE A 189 -3.20 10.65 11.16
N PHE A 190 -2.41 9.59 11.36
CA PHE A 190 -2.34 8.91 12.66
C PHE A 190 -1.20 9.38 13.57
N ILE A 191 -0.18 10.05 13.05
CA ILE A 191 0.98 10.50 13.85
C ILE A 191 1.10 12.01 13.87
N VAL A 192 1.19 12.65 12.70
CA VAL A 192 1.50 14.10 12.64
C VAL A 192 0.36 14.93 13.19
N ILE A 193 -0.88 14.68 12.78
CA ILE A 193 -2.05 15.46 13.25
C ILE A 193 -2.29 15.27 14.75
N PRO A 194 -2.40 14.05 15.30
CA PRO A 194 -2.59 13.86 16.73
C PRO A 194 -1.39 14.34 17.55
N GLY A 195 -0.16 14.17 17.07
CA GLY A 195 1.04 14.70 17.73
C GLY A 195 0.98 16.22 17.92
N ASN A 196 0.52 16.96 16.92
CA ASN A 196 0.31 18.39 17.03
C ASN A 196 -0.78 18.75 18.03
N ILE A 197 -1.89 18.02 18.05
CA ILE A 197 -2.96 18.22 19.05
C ILE A 197 -2.42 18.00 20.46
N CYS A 198 -1.57 16.96 20.66
CA CYS A 198 -0.90 16.71 21.92
C CYS A 198 -0.08 17.91 22.41
N VAL A 199 0.81 18.41 21.54
CA VAL A 199 1.71 19.51 21.93
C VAL A 199 0.91 20.77 22.21
N LEU A 200 -0.11 21.10 21.41
CA LEU A 200 -1.00 22.23 21.67
C LEU A 200 -1.72 22.12 23.02
N TYR A 201 -2.16 20.91 23.36
CA TYR A 201 -2.79 20.70 24.67
C TYR A 201 -1.80 20.85 25.85
N LEU A 202 -0.59 20.29 25.74
CA LEU A 202 0.44 20.45 26.76
C LEU A 202 0.77 21.93 26.98
N MET A 203 0.88 22.65 25.87
CA MET A 203 1.08 24.11 25.96
C MET A 203 -0.08 24.80 26.66
N TYR A 204 -1.32 24.44 26.34
CA TYR A 204 -2.49 25.01 27.01
C TYR A 204 -2.53 24.67 28.50
N ARG A 205 -2.18 23.43 28.89
CA ARG A 205 -2.20 23.00 30.30
C ARG A 205 -1.10 23.63 31.14
N ASP A 206 0.12 23.67 30.63
CA ASP A 206 1.32 23.99 31.40
C ASP A 206 1.77 25.45 31.26
N PHE A 207 1.27 26.17 30.27
CA PHE A 207 1.58 27.59 30.09
C PHE A 207 0.54 28.49 30.79
N HIS A 208 0.93 29.04 31.91
CA HIS A 208 0.24 30.18 32.49
C HIS A 208 0.66 31.44 31.72
N LEU A 209 -0.24 31.96 30.88
CA LEU A 209 -0.02 33.17 30.08
C LEU A 209 -0.09 34.42 30.98
N GLU A 210 0.89 34.59 31.86
CA GLU A 210 0.94 35.71 32.80
C GLU A 210 1.65 36.96 32.24
N SER A 211 2.45 36.77 31.18
CA SER A 211 3.18 37.88 30.59
C SER A 211 3.05 37.94 29.06
N VAL A 212 3.25 39.12 28.49
CA VAL A 212 3.29 39.32 27.03
C VAL A 212 4.39 38.48 26.37
N LYS A 213 5.50 38.22 27.09
CA LYS A 213 6.57 37.37 26.61
C LYS A 213 6.09 35.94 26.43
N ASP A 214 5.32 35.40 27.37
CA ASP A 214 4.80 34.05 27.32
C ASP A 214 3.83 33.86 26.13
N ILE A 215 3.00 34.88 25.87
CA ILE A 215 2.10 34.89 24.71
C ILE A 215 2.89 34.85 23.41
N VAL A 216 3.93 35.69 23.26
CA VAL A 216 4.77 35.74 22.05
C VAL A 216 5.48 34.42 21.83
N VAL A 217 6.06 33.82 22.87
CA VAL A 217 6.74 32.51 22.78
C VAL A 217 5.75 31.42 22.40
N THR A 218 4.59 31.37 23.03
CA THR A 218 3.54 30.38 22.73
C THR A 218 3.05 30.47 21.31
N VAL A 219 2.74 31.69 20.83
CA VAL A 219 2.34 31.91 19.43
C VAL A 219 3.46 31.51 18.48
N GLY A 220 4.72 31.82 18.79
CA GLY A 220 5.88 31.44 18.02
C GLY A 220 6.00 29.91 17.86
N ILE A 221 5.84 29.17 18.93
CA ILE A 221 5.88 27.69 18.93
C ILE A 221 4.72 27.13 18.09
N ILE A 222 3.50 27.64 18.26
CA ILE A 222 2.33 27.20 17.46
C ILE A 222 2.57 27.41 15.97
N VAL A 223 3.07 28.57 15.58
CA VAL A 223 3.38 28.88 14.17
C VAL A 223 4.46 27.94 13.62
N CYS A 224 5.52 27.67 14.40
CA CYS A 224 6.57 26.74 13.99
C CYS A 224 6.03 25.31 13.82
N MET A 225 5.18 24.84 14.73
CA MET A 225 4.57 23.50 14.64
C MET A 225 3.67 23.35 13.43
N ILE A 226 2.79 24.33 13.19
CA ILE A 226 1.91 24.33 12.02
C ILE A 226 2.77 24.35 10.75
N GLY A 227 3.80 25.20 10.69
CA GLY A 227 4.73 25.27 9.58
C GLY A 227 5.45 23.95 9.31
N PHE A 228 5.94 23.29 10.38
CA PHE A 228 6.59 21.99 10.29
C PHE A 228 5.63 20.89 9.79
N SER A 229 4.39 20.87 10.28
CA SER A 229 3.38 19.90 9.85
C SER A 229 2.99 20.08 8.38
N ILE A 230 2.83 21.32 7.95
CA ILE A 230 2.59 21.64 6.54
C ILE A 230 3.77 21.17 5.68
N ALA A 231 5.01 21.39 6.13
CA ALA A 231 6.20 20.96 5.41
C ALA A 231 6.27 19.42 5.29
N ILE A 232 5.97 18.68 6.36
CA ILE A 232 5.88 17.21 6.31
C ILE A 232 4.78 16.77 5.34
N PHE A 233 3.58 17.35 5.45
CA PHE A 233 2.47 17.01 4.56
C PHE A 233 2.80 17.25 3.09
N ILE A 234 3.41 18.41 2.77
CA ILE A 234 3.86 18.72 1.42
C ILE A 234 4.91 17.70 0.97
N GLY A 235 5.90 17.37 1.83
CA GLY A 235 6.92 16.35 1.53
C GLY A 235 6.29 14.99 1.19
N CYS A 236 5.36 14.51 2.03
CA CYS A 236 4.63 13.28 1.75
C CYS A 236 3.82 13.34 0.45
N CYS A 237 3.21 14.49 0.12
CA CYS A 237 2.52 14.67 -1.15
C CYS A 237 3.48 14.57 -2.35
N TYR A 238 4.70 15.13 -2.25
CA TYR A 238 5.70 15.01 -3.29
C TYR A 238 6.12 13.56 -3.52
N GLU A 239 6.31 12.79 -2.48
CA GLU A 239 6.68 11.37 -2.58
C GLU A 239 5.53 10.47 -3.01
N ALA A 240 4.29 10.82 -2.63
CA ALA A 240 3.11 9.98 -2.88
C ALA A 240 2.47 10.18 -4.26
N PHE A 241 2.62 11.35 -4.86
CA PHE A 241 1.81 11.73 -6.03
C PHE A 241 2.62 12.22 -7.24
N TYR A 242 3.93 12.01 -7.28
CA TYR A 242 4.68 12.28 -8.51
C TYR A 242 4.42 11.21 -9.56
N TYR A 243 4.64 11.56 -10.83
CA TYR A 243 4.76 10.57 -11.89
C TYR A 243 5.68 11.05 -13.01
N LEU A 244 6.28 10.08 -13.70
CA LEU A 244 6.97 10.23 -14.96
C LEU A 244 6.24 9.39 -16.00
N LYS A 245 5.76 10.01 -17.08
CA LYS A 245 5.04 9.32 -18.16
C LYS A 245 5.87 9.40 -19.43
N TYR A 246 5.96 8.26 -20.11
CA TYR A 246 6.49 8.16 -21.48
C TYR A 246 5.38 7.77 -22.44
N GLN A 247 5.18 8.54 -23.49
CA GLN A 247 4.19 8.27 -24.50
C GLN A 247 4.55 9.05 -25.78
N ASN A 248 4.47 8.38 -26.95
CA ASN A 248 4.76 8.99 -28.26
C ASN A 248 6.16 9.61 -28.32
N GLU A 249 7.18 8.92 -27.81
CA GLU A 249 8.58 9.35 -27.76
C GLU A 249 8.85 10.60 -26.89
N GLU A 250 7.85 11.11 -26.19
CA GLU A 250 7.96 12.27 -25.31
C GLU A 250 7.84 11.85 -23.84
N TYR A 251 8.68 12.43 -23.00
CA TYR A 251 8.59 12.31 -21.55
C TYR A 251 7.83 13.49 -20.97
N SER A 252 6.94 13.21 -20.04
CA SER A 252 6.36 14.23 -19.18
C SER A 252 6.50 13.83 -17.72
N TYR A 253 6.81 14.80 -16.86
CA TYR A 253 6.81 14.57 -15.42
C TYR A 253 5.91 15.55 -14.70
N TYR A 254 5.29 15.04 -13.66
CA TYR A 254 4.41 15.78 -12.77
C TYR A 254 4.93 15.70 -11.34
N LEU A 255 4.99 16.85 -10.69
CA LEU A 255 5.19 16.98 -9.26
C LEU A 255 3.95 17.62 -8.66
N PRO A 256 3.48 17.19 -7.47
CA PRO A 256 2.36 17.82 -6.79
C PRO A 256 2.53 19.33 -6.71
N PHE A 257 1.43 20.05 -6.87
CA PHE A 257 1.38 21.53 -6.87
C PHE A 257 2.13 22.22 -8.03
N HIS A 258 2.64 21.46 -9.01
CA HIS A 258 3.30 22.00 -10.20
C HIS A 258 2.55 21.59 -11.47
N LYS A 259 2.74 22.35 -12.54
CA LYS A 259 2.24 21.95 -13.86
C LYS A 259 3.10 20.82 -14.42
N GLU A 260 2.46 19.90 -15.12
CA GLU A 260 3.16 18.87 -15.88
C GLU A 260 4.16 19.50 -16.85
N LYS A 261 5.37 18.96 -16.89
CA LYS A 261 6.45 19.45 -17.75
C LYS A 261 6.89 18.35 -18.69
N LYS A 262 7.06 18.70 -19.95
CA LYS A 262 7.50 17.81 -21.01
C LYS A 262 8.99 17.98 -21.27
N PHE A 263 9.66 16.91 -21.64
CA PHE A 263 11.07 16.89 -22.01
C PHE A 263 11.39 15.69 -22.89
N GLU A 264 12.49 15.79 -23.60
CA GLU A 264 13.08 14.70 -24.38
C GLU A 264 14.42 14.31 -23.75
N LEU A 265 14.80 13.04 -23.86
CA LEU A 265 16.13 12.57 -23.47
C LEU A 265 17.13 12.94 -24.57
N ASP A 266 17.70 14.15 -24.45
CA ASP A 266 18.72 14.71 -25.33
C ASP A 266 20.11 14.72 -24.65
N GLU A 267 21.15 15.08 -25.37
CA GLU A 267 22.54 15.17 -24.88
C GLU A 267 22.74 16.14 -23.70
N LYS A 268 21.74 17.01 -23.42
CA LYS A 268 21.77 17.94 -22.28
C LYS A 268 21.26 17.33 -21.01
N ILE A 269 20.70 16.12 -21.10
CA ILE A 269 20.22 15.35 -19.95
C ILE A 269 21.40 14.58 -19.38
N THR A 270 21.52 14.60 -18.08
CA THR A 270 22.45 13.78 -17.32
C THR A 270 21.73 13.26 -16.09
N TYR A 271 22.22 12.15 -15.52
CA TYR A 271 21.61 11.63 -14.31
C TYR A 271 22.66 11.27 -13.25
N LYS A 272 22.20 11.19 -12.02
CA LYS A 272 22.89 10.65 -10.88
C LYS A 272 22.02 9.59 -10.25
N ALA A 273 22.60 8.43 -9.92
CA ALA A 273 21.89 7.40 -9.18
C ALA A 273 22.56 7.18 -7.82
N ASP A 274 21.76 6.91 -6.81
CA ASP A 274 22.20 6.38 -5.53
C ASP A 274 21.40 5.11 -5.19
N GLU A 275 21.47 4.63 -3.96
CA GLU A 275 20.81 3.41 -3.53
C GLU A 275 19.27 3.47 -3.68
N ASN A 276 18.67 4.65 -3.52
CA ASN A 276 17.24 4.84 -3.42
C ASN A 276 16.62 5.59 -4.59
N VAL A 277 17.41 6.45 -5.28
CA VAL A 277 16.82 7.41 -6.21
C VAL A 277 17.69 7.64 -7.45
N ILE A 278 17.02 7.88 -8.59
CA ILE A 278 17.60 8.41 -9.82
C ILE A 278 17.24 9.89 -9.91
N THR A 279 18.21 10.76 -9.85
CA THR A 279 18.04 12.21 -10.03
C THR A 279 18.42 12.60 -11.45
N VAL A 280 17.52 13.25 -12.17
CA VAL A 280 17.71 13.69 -13.56
C VAL A 280 17.97 15.19 -13.61
N TYR A 281 18.96 15.56 -14.40
CA TYR A 281 19.39 16.94 -14.59
C TYR A 281 19.31 17.35 -16.05
N ARG A 282 19.02 18.61 -16.31
CA ARG A 282 19.18 19.26 -17.61
C ARG A 282 20.05 20.50 -17.46
N ASN A 283 21.16 20.56 -18.17
CA ASN A 283 22.14 21.66 -18.05
C ASN A 283 22.55 21.89 -16.58
N ARG A 284 22.85 20.85 -15.84
CA ARG A 284 23.21 20.84 -14.40
C ARG A 284 22.11 21.31 -13.43
N LYS A 285 20.90 21.62 -13.93
CA LYS A 285 19.75 21.94 -13.08
C LYS A 285 18.92 20.68 -12.87
N LYS A 286 18.60 20.37 -11.62
CA LYS A 286 17.73 19.25 -11.28
C LYS A 286 16.36 19.44 -11.94
N LEU A 287 15.89 18.42 -12.67
CA LEU A 287 14.56 18.36 -13.25
C LEU A 287 13.59 17.68 -12.29
N PHE A 288 13.89 16.41 -11.94
CA PHE A 288 13.06 15.58 -11.07
C PHE A 288 13.90 14.47 -10.45
N GLU A 289 13.27 13.75 -9.53
CA GLU A 289 13.77 12.52 -8.92
C GLU A 289 12.75 11.42 -9.07
N VAL A 290 13.24 10.20 -9.23
CA VAL A 290 12.42 8.98 -9.31
C VAL A 290 13.04 7.94 -8.40
N TYR A 291 12.24 7.35 -7.52
CA TYR A 291 12.71 6.35 -6.57
C TYR A 291 12.84 4.97 -7.23
N HIS A 292 13.87 4.21 -6.87
CA HIS A 292 14.06 2.84 -7.35
C HIS A 292 12.94 1.87 -6.95
N ALA A 293 12.18 2.22 -5.91
CA ALA A 293 11.01 1.48 -5.47
C ALA A 293 9.72 1.86 -6.22
N SER A 294 9.81 2.75 -7.24
CA SER A 294 8.65 3.14 -8.03
C SER A 294 8.22 2.02 -8.98
N GLU A 295 6.93 1.93 -9.22
CA GLU A 295 6.37 1.05 -10.24
C GLU A 295 6.91 1.44 -11.62
N ASN A 296 7.26 0.46 -12.42
CA ASN A 296 7.73 0.60 -13.81
C ASN A 296 9.04 1.41 -13.99
N ILE A 297 9.82 1.55 -12.92
CA ILE A 297 11.12 2.25 -12.96
C ILE A 297 12.12 1.55 -13.89
N GLU A 298 11.98 0.23 -14.07
CA GLU A 298 12.81 -0.60 -14.94
C GLU A 298 12.83 -0.10 -16.39
N PHE A 299 11.67 0.31 -16.91
CA PHE A 299 11.59 0.86 -18.28
C PHE A 299 12.33 2.18 -18.43
N PHE A 300 12.24 3.05 -17.42
CA PHE A 300 12.98 4.30 -17.44
C PHE A 300 14.48 4.09 -17.24
N GLY A 301 14.85 3.21 -16.31
CA GLY A 301 16.23 2.86 -16.02
C GLY A 301 16.93 2.23 -17.24
N SER A 302 16.28 1.27 -17.91
CA SER A 302 16.81 0.67 -19.15
C SER A 302 16.94 1.70 -20.28
N THR A 303 15.95 2.59 -20.45
CA THR A 303 16.02 3.63 -21.49
C THR A 303 17.18 4.60 -21.27
N LEU A 304 17.50 4.96 -20.03
CA LEU A 304 18.68 5.80 -19.74
C LEU A 304 19.98 5.13 -20.17
N LEU A 305 20.09 3.81 -19.99
CA LEU A 305 21.24 3.02 -20.39
C LEU A 305 21.29 2.80 -21.92
N GLU A 306 20.18 2.47 -22.56
CA GLU A 306 20.08 2.24 -24.00
C GLU A 306 20.37 3.50 -24.84
N LYS A 307 19.94 4.67 -24.34
CA LYS A 307 20.22 5.97 -24.98
C LYS A 307 21.59 6.56 -24.61
N ASP A 308 22.40 5.81 -23.88
CA ASP A 308 23.73 6.21 -23.44
C ASP A 308 23.77 7.59 -22.75
N ILE A 309 22.73 7.87 -21.95
CA ILE A 309 22.63 9.13 -21.21
C ILE A 309 23.73 9.19 -20.17
N GLN A 310 24.48 10.29 -20.15
CA GLN A 310 25.64 10.45 -19.27
C GLN A 310 25.29 10.30 -17.79
N CYS A 311 25.86 9.29 -17.14
CA CYS A 311 25.83 9.14 -15.69
C CYS A 311 26.89 9.99 -15.02
N ILE A 312 26.50 10.93 -14.15
CA ILE A 312 27.45 11.76 -13.38
C ILE A 312 28.04 10.98 -12.23
N GLN A 313 27.25 10.15 -11.57
CA GLN A 313 27.65 9.39 -10.39
C GLN A 313 26.70 8.23 -10.13
N GLY A 314 27.24 7.10 -9.69
CA GLY A 314 26.44 5.99 -9.17
C GLY A 314 26.01 4.97 -10.23
N GLU A 315 26.77 4.81 -11.31
CA GLU A 315 26.50 3.86 -12.40
C GLU A 315 26.21 2.43 -11.88
N LYS A 316 26.92 1.98 -10.82
CA LYS A 316 26.68 0.67 -10.19
C LYS A 316 25.24 0.41 -9.77
N TYR A 317 24.48 1.44 -9.41
CA TYR A 317 23.08 1.30 -9.02
C TYR A 317 22.14 1.15 -10.22
N MET A 318 22.64 1.39 -11.43
CA MET A 318 21.91 1.25 -12.69
C MET A 318 22.09 -0.13 -13.33
N GLU A 319 23.10 -0.91 -12.93
CA GLU A 319 23.39 -2.23 -13.50
C GLU A 319 22.20 -3.18 -13.46
N LYS A 320 21.33 -3.06 -12.44
CA LYS A 320 20.11 -3.85 -12.30
C LYS A 320 19.07 -3.61 -13.42
N TYR A 321 19.18 -2.49 -14.13
CA TYR A 321 18.29 -2.14 -15.25
C TYR A 321 18.89 -2.48 -16.62
N ARG A 322 20.15 -2.92 -16.66
CA ARG A 322 20.75 -3.40 -17.90
C ARG A 322 20.01 -4.67 -18.31
N LYS A 323 19.39 -4.66 -19.49
CA LYS A 323 18.77 -5.87 -20.04
C LYS A 323 19.85 -6.95 -20.03
N LYS A 324 19.62 -8.06 -19.36
CA LYS A 324 20.41 -9.26 -19.54
C LYS A 324 20.14 -9.67 -20.97
N ASP A 325 21.16 -9.64 -21.81
CA ASP A 325 21.07 -10.30 -23.10
C ASP A 325 20.57 -11.70 -22.80
N VAL A 326 19.42 -12.04 -23.35
CA VAL A 326 18.90 -13.40 -23.29
C VAL A 326 19.98 -14.19 -23.98
N GLU A 327 20.84 -14.86 -23.18
CA GLU A 327 21.71 -15.88 -23.72
C GLU A 327 20.80 -16.84 -24.44
N GLU A 328 20.85 -16.80 -25.75
CA GLU A 328 20.24 -17.78 -26.64
C GLU A 328 20.68 -19.14 -26.14
N GLU A 329 19.79 -19.81 -25.39
CA GLU A 329 19.88 -21.26 -25.25
C GLU A 329 19.70 -21.86 -26.66
N ILE A 330 20.85 -22.12 -27.29
CA ILE A 330 20.96 -23.01 -28.47
C ILE A 330 20.91 -24.46 -27.98
#